data_f00e59c569a7ce5c7dbacfe595487389
#
_entry.id   f00e59c569a7ce5c7dbacfe595487389
#
_cell.length_a   1.000
_cell.length_b   1.000
_cell.length_c   1.000
_cell.angle_alpha   90.00
_cell.angle_beta   90.00
_cell.angle_gamma   90.00
#
_symmetry.space_group_name_H-M   'P 1'
#
loop_
_entity.id
_entity.type
_entity.pdbx_description
1 polymer ?
#
loop_
_entity_poly.entity_id
_entity_poly.type
_entity_poly.pdbx_seq_one_letter_code
_entity_poly.pdbx_strand_id
1 'polypeptide(L)'
;IISLSYCMHMLPPKIDGEKNVLNKDTRYRQRYLDLIMNNPVKKIFKTRNIVIDYLRQFLQKRDFIEVETPMMNMIPGGATARPFETFHNDLNMKLYMRIAPELYLKQLIVGGLDRVFEIGKQFRNESIDLTHNPEFTTCELYQAYADYNDLMELTEQFLSSLVMQVNGSYILKYHPMDDPSNPEKVYDIDFTPP
;
A
#
# COMPACT_ATOMS: atom_id res chain seq x y z
N ILE A 1 3.08 29.57 23.80
CA ILE A 1 3.93 28.85 22.81
C ILE A 1 5.37 29.28 23.06
N ILE A 2 6.26 28.33 23.34
CA ILE A 2 7.70 28.59 23.53
C ILE A 2 8.40 28.13 22.27
N SER A 3 9.16 29.02 21.60
CA SER A 3 10.02 28.65 20.49
C SER A 3 11.30 28.00 21.04
N LEU A 4 11.57 26.76 20.65
CA LEU A 4 12.76 26.01 21.11
C LEU A 4 13.97 26.24 20.20
N SER A 5 13.75 26.64 18.94
CA SER A 5 14.77 27.03 17.97
C SER A 5 14.19 27.96 16.92
N TYR A 6 15.06 28.78 16.34
CA TYR A 6 14.66 29.65 15.24
C TYR A 6 14.58 28.88 13.92
N CYS A 7 13.53 29.10 13.14
CA CYS A 7 13.44 28.59 11.77
C CYS A 7 14.30 29.47 10.86
N MET A 8 15.37 28.88 10.30
CA MET A 8 16.33 29.58 9.44
C MET A 8 15.85 29.72 8.00
N HIS A 9 14.84 28.97 7.60
CA HIS A 9 14.29 28.97 6.25
C HIS A 9 12.83 29.38 6.27
N MET A 10 12.48 30.32 5.39
CA MET A 10 11.09 30.73 5.19
C MET A 10 10.33 29.66 4.40
N LEU A 11 9.04 29.47 4.73
CA LEU A 11 8.15 28.68 3.90
C LEU A 11 7.96 29.36 2.53
N PRO A 12 7.82 28.59 1.43
CA PRO A 12 7.46 29.15 0.14
C PRO A 12 6.19 29.99 0.23
N PRO A 13 6.12 31.13 -0.48
CA PRO A 13 4.93 31.97 -0.47
C PRO A 13 3.73 31.19 -1.04
N LYS A 14 2.56 31.38 -0.45
CA LYS A 14 1.30 30.94 -1.09
C LYS A 14 0.93 32.00 -2.13
N ILE A 15 0.83 31.59 -3.38
CA ILE A 15 0.28 32.41 -4.45
C ILE A 15 -1.22 32.21 -4.45
N ASP A 16 -2.00 33.26 -4.27
CA ASP A 16 -3.45 33.21 -4.28
C ASP A 16 -3.97 32.60 -5.60
N GLY A 17 -4.77 31.53 -5.49
CA GLY A 17 -5.38 30.83 -6.63
C GLY A 17 -4.62 29.58 -7.12
N GLU A 18 -3.37 29.38 -6.75
CA GLU A 18 -2.62 28.16 -7.12
C GLU A 18 -2.71 27.08 -6.06
N LYS A 19 -3.16 25.87 -6.47
CA LYS A 19 -3.31 24.72 -5.57
C LYS A 19 -1.97 24.14 -5.08
N ASN A 20 -0.85 24.35 -5.81
CA ASN A 20 0.46 23.82 -5.47
C ASN A 20 1.58 24.75 -5.92
N VAL A 21 2.20 25.45 -4.99
CA VAL A 21 3.38 26.31 -5.23
C VAL A 21 4.66 25.47 -5.42
N LEU A 22 4.69 24.25 -4.92
CA LEU A 22 5.85 23.39 -4.99
C LEU A 22 5.84 22.54 -6.26
N ASN A 23 6.98 22.51 -6.97
CA ASN A 23 7.15 21.60 -8.09
C ASN A 23 7.14 20.12 -7.63
N LYS A 24 6.93 19.21 -8.57
CA LYS A 24 6.77 17.78 -8.28
C LYS A 24 8.02 17.17 -7.59
N ASP A 25 9.21 17.54 -8.04
CA ASP A 25 10.47 17.06 -7.47
C ASP A 25 10.64 17.50 -6.00
N THR A 26 10.43 18.77 -5.70
CA THR A 26 10.47 19.30 -4.33
C THR A 26 9.44 18.59 -3.43
N ARG A 27 8.22 18.35 -3.90
CA ARG A 27 7.18 17.67 -3.14
C ARG A 27 7.58 16.24 -2.74
N TYR A 28 8.25 15.52 -3.61
CA TYR A 28 8.67 14.15 -3.32
C TYR A 28 9.96 14.09 -2.49
N ARG A 29 10.92 14.98 -2.74
CA ARG A 29 12.20 15.01 -2.01
C ARG A 29 12.09 15.65 -0.64
N GLN A 30 11.19 16.61 -0.48
CA GLN A 30 10.95 17.34 0.78
C GLN A 30 9.50 17.11 1.24
N ARG A 31 9.17 15.86 1.54
CA ARG A 31 7.79 15.47 1.91
C ARG A 31 7.24 16.26 3.11
N TYR A 32 8.08 16.62 4.07
CA TYR A 32 7.70 17.46 5.21
C TYR A 32 7.18 18.83 4.75
N LEU A 33 7.81 19.43 3.76
CA LEU A 33 7.39 20.71 3.21
C LEU A 33 6.06 20.58 2.45
N ASP A 34 5.90 19.53 1.66
CA ASP A 34 4.62 19.21 0.99
C ASP A 34 3.49 19.05 2.01
N LEU A 35 3.74 18.36 3.13
CA LEU A 35 2.76 18.18 4.20
C LEU A 35 2.39 19.49 4.91
N ILE A 36 3.34 20.43 5.07
CA ILE A 36 3.08 21.75 5.65
C ILE A 36 2.22 22.58 4.71
N MET A 37 2.55 22.59 3.41
CA MET A 37 1.95 23.49 2.42
C MET A 37 0.62 22.95 1.86
N ASN A 38 0.44 21.62 1.78
CA ASN A 38 -0.65 20.97 1.06
C ASN A 38 -1.51 20.08 1.99
N ASN A 39 -2.55 20.64 2.57
CA ASN A 39 -3.47 19.88 3.43
C ASN A 39 -4.09 18.61 2.77
N PRO A 40 -4.45 18.60 1.47
CA PRO A 40 -4.94 17.39 0.81
C PRO A 40 -3.97 16.21 0.90
N VAL A 41 -2.65 16.44 0.91
CA VAL A 41 -1.63 15.39 1.04
C VAL A 41 -1.75 14.69 2.39
N LYS A 42 -2.03 15.41 3.47
CA LYS A 42 -2.27 14.83 4.81
C LYS A 42 -3.47 13.86 4.80
N LYS A 43 -4.51 14.18 4.00
CA LYS A 43 -5.68 13.32 3.86
C LYS A 43 -5.30 11.96 3.25
N ILE A 44 -4.41 11.95 2.25
CA ILE A 44 -3.92 10.70 1.62
C ILE A 44 -3.26 9.78 2.67
N PHE A 45 -2.38 10.33 3.53
CA PHE A 45 -1.74 9.56 4.59
C PHE A 45 -2.75 8.99 5.60
N LYS A 46 -3.73 9.82 6.00
CA LYS A 46 -4.79 9.38 6.92
C LYS A 46 -5.67 8.30 6.30
N THR A 47 -6.08 8.48 5.04
CA THR A 47 -6.88 7.48 4.32
C THR A 47 -6.12 6.15 4.18
N ARG A 48 -4.83 6.20 3.83
CA ARG A 48 -3.99 5.00 3.78
C ARG A 48 -3.97 4.25 5.12
N ASN A 49 -3.83 4.99 6.23
CA ASN A 49 -3.88 4.39 7.56
C ASN A 49 -5.22 3.70 7.83
N ILE A 50 -6.33 4.36 7.50
CA ILE A 50 -7.68 3.77 7.67
C ILE A 50 -7.84 2.49 6.83
N VAL A 51 -7.36 2.50 5.58
CA VAL A 51 -7.42 1.33 4.69
C VAL A 51 -6.67 0.14 5.28
N ILE A 52 -5.44 0.35 5.74
CA ILE A 52 -4.60 -0.74 6.31
C ILE A 52 -5.20 -1.26 7.62
N ASP A 53 -5.64 -0.36 8.51
CA ASP A 53 -6.26 -0.74 9.77
C ASP A 53 -7.57 -1.50 9.55
N TYR A 54 -8.41 -1.03 8.64
CA TYR A 54 -9.66 -1.71 8.29
C TYR A 54 -9.40 -3.11 7.71
N LEU A 55 -8.45 -3.26 6.80
CA LEU A 55 -8.08 -4.56 6.22
C LEU A 55 -7.65 -5.55 7.31
N ARG A 56 -6.82 -5.09 8.24
CA ARG A 56 -6.38 -5.90 9.39
C ARG A 56 -7.57 -6.36 10.24
N GLN A 57 -8.45 -5.44 10.62
CA GLN A 57 -9.63 -5.75 11.42
C GLN A 57 -10.62 -6.66 10.67
N PHE A 58 -10.79 -6.46 9.36
CA PHE A 58 -11.68 -7.26 8.53
C PHE A 58 -11.23 -8.73 8.47
N LEU A 59 -9.93 -8.97 8.32
CA LEU A 59 -9.35 -10.32 8.29
C LEU A 59 -9.35 -10.97 9.68
N GLN A 60 -8.93 -10.22 10.72
CA GLN A 60 -8.93 -10.74 12.09
C GLN A 60 -10.32 -11.16 12.58
N LYS A 61 -11.38 -10.42 12.22
CA LYS A 61 -12.78 -10.78 12.52
C LYS A 61 -13.25 -12.06 11.82
N ARG A 62 -12.46 -12.57 10.85
CA ARG A 62 -12.70 -13.81 10.11
C ARG A 62 -11.70 -14.91 10.48
N ASP A 63 -11.10 -14.78 11.66
CA ASP A 63 -10.14 -15.74 12.23
C ASP A 63 -8.84 -15.87 11.44
N PHE A 64 -8.48 -14.87 10.62
CA PHE A 64 -7.15 -14.83 10.03
C PHE A 64 -6.12 -14.37 11.05
N ILE A 65 -5.00 -15.07 11.11
CA ILE A 65 -3.83 -14.75 11.95
C ILE A 65 -2.88 -13.88 11.14
N GLU A 66 -2.55 -12.68 11.64
CA GLU A 66 -1.49 -11.85 11.07
C GLU A 66 -0.13 -12.44 11.44
N VAL A 67 0.72 -12.64 10.45
CA VAL A 67 2.05 -13.21 10.63
C VAL A 67 3.10 -12.34 9.95
N GLU A 68 4.35 -12.49 10.37
CA GLU A 68 5.53 -11.93 9.72
C GLU A 68 6.43 -13.05 9.23
N THR A 69 6.81 -13.00 7.96
CA THR A 69 7.72 -13.96 7.35
C THR A 69 9.03 -13.29 6.91
N PRO A 70 10.12 -14.06 6.66
CA PRO A 70 11.41 -13.47 6.35
C PRO A 70 11.39 -12.58 5.11
N MET A 71 12.04 -11.41 5.20
CA MET A 71 12.24 -10.51 4.06
C MET A 71 13.48 -10.84 3.24
N MET A 72 14.45 -11.53 3.83
CA MET A 72 15.68 -11.97 3.16
C MET A 72 15.70 -13.48 3.05
N ASN A 73 15.93 -13.98 1.84
CA ASN A 73 15.82 -15.39 1.50
C ASN A 73 17.06 -15.88 0.76
N MET A 74 17.38 -17.16 0.91
CA MET A 74 18.46 -17.79 0.14
C MET A 74 18.02 -18.06 -1.31
N ILE A 75 16.74 -18.30 -1.53
CA ILE A 75 16.14 -18.60 -2.84
C ILE A 75 14.96 -17.65 -3.05
N PRO A 76 14.98 -16.82 -4.11
CA PRO A 76 13.83 -15.99 -4.44
C PRO A 76 12.69 -16.84 -4.98
N GLY A 77 11.44 -16.46 -4.68
CA GLY A 77 10.27 -17.18 -5.17
C GLY A 77 8.95 -16.51 -4.76
N GLY A 78 7.83 -17.10 -5.21
CA GLY A 78 6.49 -16.64 -4.90
C GLY A 78 5.91 -15.59 -5.88
N ALA A 79 6.70 -15.13 -6.87
CA ALA A 79 6.23 -14.24 -7.94
C ALA A 79 7.18 -14.30 -9.14
N THR A 80 6.72 -13.78 -10.29
CA THR A 80 7.57 -13.59 -11.47
C THR A 80 8.09 -12.16 -11.47
N ALA A 81 9.21 -11.93 -10.76
CA ALA A 81 9.85 -10.62 -10.67
C ALA A 81 11.36 -10.78 -10.44
N ARG A 82 12.13 -9.75 -10.79
CA ARG A 82 13.56 -9.72 -10.51
C ARG A 82 13.80 -9.30 -9.06
N PRO A 83 14.52 -10.11 -8.23
CA PRO A 83 14.83 -9.75 -6.86
C PRO A 83 15.96 -8.71 -6.76
N PHE A 84 16.00 -7.95 -5.65
CA PHE A 84 17.21 -7.30 -5.19
C PHE A 84 18.12 -8.32 -4.50
N GLU A 85 19.41 -8.22 -4.74
CA GLU A 85 20.42 -9.07 -4.16
C GLU A 85 21.14 -8.35 -3.00
N THR A 86 21.45 -9.08 -1.96
CA THR A 86 22.25 -8.60 -0.81
C THR A 86 23.21 -9.68 -0.35
N PHE A 87 24.07 -9.36 0.62
CA PHE A 87 25.09 -10.27 1.08
C PHE A 87 25.18 -10.26 2.61
N HIS A 88 25.20 -11.45 3.21
CA HIS A 88 25.43 -11.62 4.63
C HIS A 88 26.92 -11.81 4.88
N ASN A 89 27.59 -10.81 5.48
CA ASN A 89 29.04 -10.78 5.61
C ASN A 89 29.58 -11.95 6.44
N ASP A 90 29.03 -12.18 7.64
CA ASP A 90 29.56 -13.19 8.56
C ASP A 90 29.33 -14.63 8.07
N LEU A 91 28.21 -14.87 7.40
CA LEU A 91 27.91 -16.17 6.79
C LEU A 91 28.51 -16.33 5.39
N ASN A 92 29.13 -15.28 4.86
CA ASN A 92 29.69 -15.26 3.48
C ASN A 92 28.69 -15.78 2.45
N MET A 93 27.44 -15.30 2.52
CA MET A 93 26.34 -15.88 1.77
C MET A 93 25.52 -14.81 1.04
N LYS A 94 25.19 -15.08 -0.22
CA LYS A 94 24.27 -14.26 -1.02
C LYS A 94 22.84 -14.49 -0.56
N LEU A 95 22.11 -13.40 -0.39
CA LEU A 95 20.69 -13.39 -0.07
C LEU A 95 19.91 -12.54 -1.08
N TYR A 96 18.60 -12.73 -1.09
CA TYR A 96 17.67 -12.01 -1.94
C TYR A 96 16.59 -11.36 -1.08
N MET A 97 16.26 -10.11 -1.39
CA MET A 97 15.07 -9.48 -0.83
C MET A 97 13.83 -10.14 -1.43
N ARG A 98 12.83 -10.42 -0.60
CA ARG A 98 11.61 -11.10 -1.03
C ARG A 98 10.85 -10.32 -2.10
N ILE A 99 10.34 -11.02 -3.10
CA ILE A 99 9.45 -10.51 -4.14
C ILE A 99 7.98 -10.77 -3.82
N ALA A 100 7.71 -11.71 -2.91
CA ALA A 100 6.40 -12.07 -2.35
C ALA A 100 6.59 -12.93 -1.08
N PRO A 101 5.65 -12.95 -0.13
CA PRO A 101 5.68 -13.84 1.04
C PRO A 101 5.04 -15.21 0.79
N GLU A 102 4.54 -15.50 -0.42
CA GLU A 102 3.72 -16.65 -0.80
C GLU A 102 4.21 -17.98 -0.25
N LEU A 103 5.49 -18.30 -0.48
CA LEU A 103 6.01 -19.63 -0.12
C LEU A 103 5.98 -19.87 1.38
N TYR A 104 6.33 -18.87 2.18
CA TYR A 104 6.28 -18.97 3.63
C TYR A 104 4.85 -19.05 4.16
N LEU A 105 3.93 -18.26 3.61
CA LEU A 105 2.52 -18.33 4.01
C LEU A 105 1.91 -19.70 3.70
N LYS A 106 2.25 -20.30 2.55
CA LYS A 106 1.84 -21.67 2.22
C LYS A 106 2.44 -22.70 3.18
N GLN A 107 3.69 -22.53 3.64
CA GLN A 107 4.28 -23.40 4.67
C GLN A 107 3.51 -23.34 5.99
N LEU A 108 3.02 -22.17 6.38
CA LEU A 108 2.21 -22.01 7.59
C LEU A 108 0.87 -22.73 7.45
N ILE A 109 0.24 -22.69 6.28
CA ILE A 109 -0.97 -23.48 5.99
C ILE A 109 -0.69 -24.98 6.10
N VAL A 110 0.40 -25.46 5.49
CA VAL A 110 0.82 -26.86 5.60
C VAL A 110 1.12 -27.24 7.05
N GLY A 111 1.63 -26.30 7.83
CA GLY A 111 1.88 -26.46 9.26
C GLY A 111 0.63 -26.48 10.15
N GLY A 112 -0.57 -26.29 9.58
CA GLY A 112 -1.84 -26.36 10.29
C GLY A 112 -2.42 -25.02 10.75
N LEU A 113 -1.93 -23.89 10.25
CA LEU A 113 -2.59 -22.60 10.42
C LEU A 113 -3.59 -22.38 9.29
N ASP A 114 -4.86 -22.64 9.53
CA ASP A 114 -5.88 -22.66 8.48
C ASP A 114 -6.11 -21.32 7.77
N ARG A 115 -5.84 -20.19 8.44
CA ARG A 115 -6.06 -18.85 7.90
C ARG A 115 -4.93 -17.92 8.34
N VAL A 116 -4.13 -17.46 7.39
CA VAL A 116 -3.00 -16.55 7.66
C VAL A 116 -3.01 -15.39 6.68
N PHE A 117 -2.51 -14.25 7.12
CA PHE A 117 -2.23 -13.12 6.24
C PHE A 117 -0.99 -12.37 6.69
N GLU A 118 -0.38 -11.66 5.77
CA GLU A 118 0.73 -10.76 6.03
C GLU A 118 0.53 -9.44 5.30
N ILE A 119 0.67 -8.32 6.01
CA ILE A 119 0.76 -6.99 5.43
C ILE A 119 2.21 -6.54 5.54
N GLY A 120 2.92 -6.51 4.42
CA GLY A 120 4.36 -6.26 4.45
C GLY A 120 4.94 -5.67 3.17
N LYS A 121 6.21 -5.29 3.26
CA LYS A 121 6.98 -4.79 2.12
C LYS A 121 7.45 -5.91 1.21
N GLN A 122 7.33 -5.65 -0.10
CA GLN A 122 7.90 -6.47 -1.16
C GLN A 122 8.91 -5.64 -1.95
N PHE A 123 9.85 -6.31 -2.59
CA PHE A 123 10.98 -5.68 -3.28
C PHE A 123 11.13 -6.27 -4.68
N ARG A 124 10.90 -5.47 -5.73
CA ARG A 124 11.04 -5.90 -7.12
C ARG A 124 11.97 -4.97 -7.86
N ASN A 125 13.09 -5.52 -8.35
CA ASN A 125 14.13 -4.77 -9.07
C ASN A 125 13.76 -4.63 -10.54
N GLU A 126 12.77 -3.82 -10.81
CA GLU A 126 12.18 -3.60 -12.12
C GLU A 126 12.05 -2.10 -12.42
N SER A 127 11.53 -1.76 -13.60
CA SER A 127 11.34 -0.36 -14.01
C SER A 127 10.37 0.38 -13.09
N ILE A 128 10.64 1.68 -12.90
CA ILE A 128 9.80 2.58 -12.11
C ILE A 128 8.90 3.37 -13.06
N ASP A 129 7.61 3.40 -12.77
CA ASP A 129 6.61 4.23 -13.43
C ASP A 129 5.57 4.79 -12.42
N LEU A 130 4.45 5.31 -12.90
CA LEU A 130 3.41 5.88 -12.03
C LEU A 130 2.68 4.83 -11.16
N THR A 131 2.74 3.55 -11.53
CA THR A 131 2.06 2.43 -10.86
C THR A 131 3.03 1.40 -10.26
N HIS A 132 4.32 1.48 -10.58
CA HIS A 132 5.34 0.54 -10.12
C HIS A 132 6.44 1.23 -9.34
N ASN A 133 6.68 0.74 -8.14
CA ASN A 133 7.76 1.20 -7.27
C ASN A 133 8.62 -0.02 -6.86
N PRO A 134 9.95 0.12 -6.76
CA PRO A 134 10.83 -1.01 -6.39
C PRO A 134 10.53 -1.60 -5.02
N GLU A 135 10.02 -0.81 -4.08
CA GLU A 135 9.46 -1.30 -2.83
C GLU A 135 8.01 -0.85 -2.67
N PHE A 136 7.15 -1.78 -2.30
CA PHE A 136 5.72 -1.52 -2.13
C PHE A 136 5.15 -2.41 -1.04
N THR A 137 3.93 -2.12 -0.60
CA THR A 137 3.24 -2.89 0.43
C THR A 137 2.17 -3.74 -0.23
N THR A 138 2.14 -5.03 0.10
CA THR A 138 1.05 -5.95 -0.23
C THR A 138 0.36 -6.46 1.02
N CYS A 139 -0.87 -6.91 0.85
CA CYS A 139 -1.51 -7.85 1.76
C CYS A 139 -1.69 -9.15 0.99
N GLU A 140 -1.11 -10.23 1.48
CA GLU A 140 -1.37 -11.58 0.99
C GLU A 140 -2.05 -12.40 2.07
N LEU A 141 -3.05 -13.17 1.67
CA LEU A 141 -3.80 -14.04 2.58
C LEU A 141 -3.95 -15.44 1.98
N TYR A 142 -3.96 -16.44 2.86
CA TYR A 142 -4.12 -17.83 2.49
C TYR A 142 -5.10 -18.49 3.45
N GLN A 143 -6.01 -19.28 2.88
CA GLN A 143 -7.04 -20.02 3.62
C GLN A 143 -7.10 -21.46 3.17
N ALA A 144 -7.00 -22.38 4.11
CA ALA A 144 -7.23 -23.80 3.87
C ALA A 144 -8.71 -24.06 3.58
N TYR A 145 -8.99 -25.11 2.80
CA TYR A 145 -10.35 -25.57 2.47
C TYR A 145 -11.25 -24.52 1.80
N ALA A 146 -10.67 -23.54 1.12
CA ALA A 146 -11.37 -22.51 0.37
C ALA A 146 -10.95 -22.54 -1.11
N ASP A 147 -11.89 -22.25 -2.00
CA ASP A 147 -11.63 -22.12 -3.42
C ASP A 147 -11.72 -20.64 -3.89
N TYR A 148 -11.67 -20.43 -5.20
CA TYR A 148 -11.73 -19.09 -5.77
C TYR A 148 -13.08 -18.39 -5.56
N ASN A 149 -14.19 -19.13 -5.40
CA ASN A 149 -15.51 -18.56 -5.14
C ASN A 149 -15.55 -17.94 -3.74
N ASP A 150 -14.98 -18.64 -2.74
CA ASP A 150 -14.86 -18.10 -1.37
C ASP A 150 -14.03 -16.81 -1.36
N LEU A 151 -12.95 -16.76 -2.16
CA LEU A 151 -12.11 -15.56 -2.27
C LEU A 151 -12.79 -14.43 -3.02
N MET A 152 -13.61 -14.72 -4.03
CA MET A 152 -14.42 -13.71 -4.71
C MET A 152 -15.38 -13.05 -3.73
N GLU A 153 -16.16 -13.85 -2.98
CA GLU A 153 -17.08 -13.34 -1.96
C GLU A 153 -16.35 -12.52 -0.87
N LEU A 154 -15.23 -13.02 -0.37
CA LEU A 154 -14.40 -12.33 0.62
C LEU A 154 -13.94 -10.96 0.08
N THR A 155 -13.50 -10.91 -1.18
CA THR A 155 -12.99 -9.70 -1.82
C THR A 155 -14.10 -8.67 -2.04
N GLU A 156 -15.26 -9.11 -2.51
CA GLU A 156 -16.44 -8.25 -2.69
C GLU A 156 -16.89 -7.63 -1.37
N GLN A 157 -17.02 -8.44 -0.32
CA GLN A 157 -17.37 -7.97 1.01
C GLN A 157 -16.32 -6.97 1.56
N PHE A 158 -15.04 -7.26 1.36
CA PHE A 158 -13.96 -6.39 1.80
C PHE A 158 -14.01 -5.04 1.09
N LEU A 159 -14.02 -5.02 -0.25
CA LEU A 159 -13.98 -3.78 -1.03
C LEU A 159 -15.22 -2.92 -0.79
N SER A 160 -16.38 -3.52 -0.79
CA SER A 160 -17.66 -2.84 -0.53
C SER A 160 -17.66 -2.17 0.85
N SER A 161 -17.37 -2.93 1.88
CA SER A 161 -17.37 -2.41 3.26
C SER A 161 -16.25 -1.40 3.51
N LEU A 162 -15.07 -1.57 2.89
CA LEU A 162 -13.98 -0.59 2.95
C LEU A 162 -14.38 0.75 2.32
N VAL A 163 -14.99 0.72 1.13
CA VAL A 163 -15.41 1.94 0.44
C VAL A 163 -16.47 2.68 1.26
N MET A 164 -17.44 1.96 1.82
CA MET A 164 -18.42 2.54 2.74
C MET A 164 -17.77 3.16 3.97
N GLN A 165 -16.79 2.48 4.57
CA GLN A 165 -16.05 2.98 5.75
C GLN A 165 -15.27 4.27 5.46
N VAL A 166 -14.66 4.38 4.27
CA VAL A 166 -13.80 5.51 3.90
C VAL A 166 -14.59 6.70 3.37
N ASN A 167 -15.62 6.44 2.57
CA ASN A 167 -16.35 7.48 1.84
C ASN A 167 -17.76 7.76 2.40
N GLY A 168 -18.32 6.86 3.21
CA GLY A 168 -19.72 6.95 3.65
C GLY A 168 -20.74 6.65 2.55
N SER A 169 -20.31 6.09 1.42
CA SER A 169 -21.13 5.72 0.26
C SER A 169 -20.46 4.59 -0.50
N TYR A 170 -21.24 3.71 -1.13
CA TYR A 170 -20.72 2.68 -2.03
C TYR A 170 -20.29 3.24 -3.39
N ILE A 171 -20.77 4.43 -3.76
CA ILE A 171 -20.41 5.08 -5.02
C ILE A 171 -19.15 5.93 -4.81
N LEU A 172 -18.09 5.59 -5.54
CA LEU A 172 -16.84 6.31 -5.57
C LEU A 172 -16.69 7.09 -6.87
N LYS A 173 -16.48 8.41 -6.78
CA LYS A 173 -16.15 9.24 -7.94
C LYS A 173 -14.67 9.14 -8.25
N TYR A 174 -14.36 8.59 -9.42
CA TYR A 174 -13.01 8.44 -9.93
C TYR A 174 -12.70 9.47 -11.02
N HIS A 175 -11.62 10.22 -10.82
CA HIS A 175 -11.10 11.19 -11.77
C HIS A 175 -9.81 10.62 -12.38
N PRO A 176 -9.83 10.14 -13.64
CA PRO A 176 -8.61 9.65 -14.28
C PRO A 176 -7.62 10.81 -14.46
N MET A 177 -6.40 10.63 -13.95
CA MET A 177 -5.36 11.65 -14.05
C MET A 177 -4.76 11.78 -15.45
N ASP A 178 -5.05 10.84 -16.35
CA ASP A 178 -4.33 10.63 -17.61
C ASP A 178 -5.21 10.74 -18.87
N ASP A 179 -6.39 11.35 -18.78
CA ASP A 179 -7.16 11.70 -19.97
C ASP A 179 -7.01 13.21 -20.29
N PRO A 180 -5.93 13.61 -21.02
CA PRO A 180 -5.72 15.01 -21.39
C PRO A 180 -6.82 15.56 -22.29
N SER A 181 -7.59 14.68 -22.94
CA SER A 181 -8.68 15.05 -23.84
C SER A 181 -9.96 15.43 -23.09
N ASN A 182 -10.09 15.00 -21.84
CA ASN A 182 -11.27 15.32 -21.01
C ASN A 182 -10.93 15.37 -19.50
N PRO A 183 -10.31 16.45 -19.01
CA PRO A 183 -9.91 16.59 -17.61
C PRO A 183 -11.09 16.67 -16.63
N GLU A 184 -12.31 16.88 -17.13
CA GLU A 184 -13.54 16.94 -16.33
C GLU A 184 -14.25 15.59 -16.24
N LYS A 185 -13.73 14.55 -16.91
CA LYS A 185 -14.36 13.24 -16.93
C LYS A 185 -14.33 12.58 -15.56
N VAL A 186 -15.51 12.27 -15.04
CA VAL A 186 -15.72 11.59 -13.76
C VAL A 186 -16.43 10.29 -14.03
N TYR A 187 -15.92 9.20 -13.45
CA TYR A 187 -16.61 7.91 -13.45
C TYR A 187 -17.19 7.64 -12.09
N ASP A 188 -18.42 7.20 -12.03
CA ASP A 188 -19.00 6.61 -10.83
C ASP A 188 -18.67 5.11 -10.81
N ILE A 189 -17.91 4.69 -9.82
CA ILE A 189 -17.58 3.29 -9.59
C ILE A 189 -18.47 2.81 -8.44
N ASP A 190 -19.29 1.81 -8.73
CA ASP A 190 -20.25 1.25 -7.78
C ASP A 190 -19.64 0.04 -7.07
N PHE A 191 -19.56 0.12 -5.73
CA PHE A 191 -19.09 -0.92 -4.82
C PHE A 191 -20.25 -1.51 -4.00
N THR A 192 -21.51 -1.31 -4.42
CA THR A 192 -22.65 -1.96 -3.75
C THR A 192 -22.45 -3.47 -3.77
N PRO A 193 -22.65 -4.18 -2.64
CA PRO A 193 -22.55 -5.64 -2.62
C PRO A 193 -23.49 -6.26 -3.64
N PRO A 194 -23.10 -7.34 -4.33
CA PRO A 194 -23.94 -8.05 -5.27
C PRO A 194 -25.13 -8.70 -4.59
#